data_5197ee4ef20b244c923fa7bf2d2ace39
#
_entry.id   5197ee4ef20b244c923fa7bf2d2ace39
#
_cell.length_a   1.000
_cell.length_b   1.000
_cell.length_c   1.000
_cell.angle_alpha   90.00
_cell.angle_beta   90.00
_cell.angle_gamma   90.00
#
_symmetry.space_group_name_H-M   'P 1'
#
loop_
_entity.id
_entity.type
_entity.pdbx_description
1 polymer ?
#
loop_
_entity_poly.entity_id
_entity_poly.type
_entity_poly.pdbx_seq_one_letter_code
_entity_poly.pdbx_strand_id
1 'polypeptide(L)'
;MAIYEKTARTAFREVADALSGYINVTGKRKQKEFLVKPLIDAGRLSTLRYRGGLDSYLQMLDSERNLFQGELALARFKRDEIVAVVTLYRALGGGWQ
;
A
#
# COMPACT_ATOMS: atom_id res chain seq x y z
N MET A 1 -35.99 -17.08 -14.04
CA MET A 1 -34.65 -17.53 -14.47
C MET A 1 -33.77 -16.41 -14.94
N ALA A 2 -34.28 -15.50 -15.75
CA ALA A 2 -33.51 -14.36 -16.23
C ALA A 2 -33.01 -13.43 -15.08
N ILE A 3 -33.84 -13.22 -14.07
CA ILE A 3 -33.48 -12.40 -12.90
C ILE A 3 -32.35 -13.07 -12.10
N TYR A 4 -32.43 -14.40 -11.96
CA TYR A 4 -31.42 -15.15 -11.23
C TYR A 4 -30.07 -15.12 -11.95
N GLU A 5 -30.06 -15.29 -13.26
CA GLU A 5 -28.84 -15.23 -14.05
C GLU A 5 -28.19 -13.84 -13.98
N LYS A 6 -29.00 -12.78 -14.03
CA LYS A 6 -28.52 -11.41 -13.95
C LYS A 6 -27.88 -11.15 -12.60
N THR A 7 -28.50 -11.62 -11.51
CA THR A 7 -27.98 -11.48 -10.15
C THR A 7 -26.63 -12.21 -10.01
N ALA A 8 -26.53 -13.44 -10.54
CA ALA A 8 -25.31 -14.22 -10.51
C ALA A 8 -24.19 -13.54 -11.29
N ARG A 9 -24.49 -12.97 -12.45
CA ARG A 9 -23.50 -12.24 -13.26
C ARG A 9 -23.01 -10.98 -12.56
N THR A 10 -23.92 -10.25 -11.93
CA THR A 10 -23.57 -9.05 -11.17
C THR A 10 -22.64 -9.38 -9.99
N ALA A 11 -22.97 -10.43 -9.23
CA ALA A 11 -22.15 -10.88 -8.11
C ALA A 11 -20.76 -11.32 -8.59
N PHE A 12 -20.69 -12.04 -9.70
CA PHE A 12 -19.44 -12.49 -10.27
C PHE A 12 -18.57 -11.32 -10.73
N ARG A 13 -19.20 -10.31 -11.34
CA ARG A 13 -18.51 -9.10 -11.79
C ARG A 13 -17.94 -8.34 -10.59
N GLU A 14 -18.71 -8.21 -9.50
CA GLU A 14 -18.25 -7.53 -8.28
C GLU A 14 -17.03 -8.23 -7.68
N VAL A 15 -17.04 -9.56 -7.65
CA VAL A 15 -15.89 -10.32 -7.16
C VAL A 15 -14.68 -10.11 -8.08
N ALA A 16 -14.88 -10.15 -9.39
CA ALA A 16 -13.79 -9.95 -10.34
C ALA A 16 -13.18 -8.56 -10.21
N ASP A 17 -14.02 -7.52 -10.09
CA ASP A 17 -13.57 -6.14 -9.93
C ASP A 17 -12.83 -5.97 -8.62
N ALA A 18 -13.34 -6.54 -7.52
CA ALA A 18 -12.69 -6.45 -6.22
C ALA A 18 -11.35 -7.17 -6.22
N LEU A 19 -11.26 -8.31 -6.89
CA LEU A 19 -10.01 -9.06 -7.00
C LEU A 19 -8.97 -8.28 -7.82
N SER A 20 -9.38 -7.67 -8.93
CA SER A 20 -8.51 -6.82 -9.73
C SER A 20 -7.99 -5.64 -8.92
N GLY A 21 -8.87 -5.02 -8.13
CA GLY A 21 -8.49 -3.92 -7.26
C GLY A 21 -7.48 -4.35 -6.21
N TYR A 22 -7.68 -5.50 -5.61
CA TYR A 22 -6.76 -6.06 -4.62
C TYR A 22 -5.38 -6.32 -5.23
N ILE A 23 -5.33 -6.96 -6.38
CA ILE A 23 -4.07 -7.26 -7.07
C ILE A 23 -3.33 -5.97 -7.41
N ASN A 24 -4.05 -4.97 -7.91
CA ASN A 24 -3.48 -3.68 -8.29
C ASN A 24 -2.88 -2.94 -7.08
N VAL A 25 -3.64 -2.87 -5.98
CA VAL A 25 -3.20 -2.21 -4.75
C VAL A 25 -2.01 -2.95 -4.13
N THR A 26 -2.04 -4.27 -4.12
CA THR A 26 -0.95 -5.09 -3.59
C THR A 26 0.33 -4.86 -4.40
N GLY A 27 0.23 -4.77 -5.72
CA GLY A 27 1.36 -4.47 -6.58
C GLY A 27 1.97 -3.10 -6.28
N LYS A 28 1.12 -2.09 -6.11
CA LYS A 28 1.56 -0.74 -5.75
C LYS A 28 2.24 -0.71 -4.38
N ARG A 29 1.68 -1.42 -3.40
CA ARG A 29 2.27 -1.51 -2.07
C ARG A 29 3.67 -2.12 -2.11
N LYS A 30 3.82 -3.22 -2.83
CA LYS A 30 5.12 -3.91 -2.97
C LYS A 30 6.14 -3.00 -3.65
N GLN A 31 5.71 -2.29 -4.69
CA GLN A 31 6.55 -1.34 -5.40
C GLN A 31 7.01 -0.20 -4.48
N LYS A 32 6.09 0.34 -3.69
CA LYS A 32 6.40 1.42 -2.77
C LYS A 32 7.31 0.94 -1.64
N GLU A 33 7.08 -0.26 -1.14
CA GLU A 33 7.94 -0.87 -0.13
C GLU A 33 9.38 -1.00 -0.63
N PHE A 34 9.54 -1.41 -1.88
CA PHE A 34 10.85 -1.51 -2.52
C PHE A 34 11.53 -0.14 -2.63
N LEU A 35 10.77 0.93 -2.91
CA LEU A 35 11.30 2.28 -3.01
C LEU A 35 11.63 2.89 -1.64
N VAL A 36 10.88 2.54 -0.60
CA VAL A 36 11.08 3.08 0.75
C VAL A 36 12.32 2.48 1.42
N LYS A 37 12.64 1.22 1.14
CA LYS A 37 13.76 0.53 1.76
C LYS A 37 15.10 1.30 1.62
N PRO A 38 15.47 1.78 0.41
CA PRO A 38 16.68 2.61 0.27
C PRO A 38 16.61 3.91 1.08
N LEU A 39 15.41 4.48 1.26
CA LEU A 39 15.25 5.70 2.06
C LEU A 39 15.51 5.43 3.54
N ILE A 40 15.08 4.27 4.04
CA ILE A 40 15.36 3.85 5.43
C ILE A 40 16.87 3.71 5.62
N ASP A 41 17.54 3.04 4.69
CA ASP A 41 18.99 2.86 4.75
C ASP A 41 19.73 4.19 4.66
N ALA A 42 19.28 5.09 3.80
CA ALA A 42 19.87 6.43 3.66
C ALA A 42 19.68 7.26 4.93
N GLY A 43 18.50 7.18 5.56
CA GLY A 43 18.24 7.89 6.81
C GLY A 43 19.11 7.38 7.94
N ARG A 44 19.27 6.07 8.03
CA ARG A 44 20.14 5.44 9.04
C ARG A 44 21.60 5.87 8.84
N LEU A 45 22.08 5.84 7.62
CA LEU A 45 23.43 6.24 7.28
C LEU A 45 23.65 7.72 7.58
N SER A 46 22.69 8.57 7.25
CA SER A 46 22.76 10.00 7.53
C SER A 46 22.86 10.28 9.03
N THR A 47 22.09 9.56 9.85
CA THR A 47 22.15 9.68 11.30
C THR A 47 23.53 9.27 11.83
N LEU A 48 24.08 8.17 11.33
CA LEU A 48 25.42 7.71 11.71
C LEU A 48 26.49 8.73 11.33
N ARG A 49 26.40 9.32 10.15
CA ARG A 49 27.34 10.36 9.70
C ARG A 49 27.25 11.61 10.55
N TYR A 50 26.04 12.02 10.92
CA TYR A 50 25.85 13.17 11.80
C TYR A 50 26.51 12.92 13.16
N ARG A 51 26.28 11.74 13.74
CA ARG A 51 26.88 11.36 15.02
C ARG A 51 28.39 11.30 14.94
N GLY A 52 28.93 10.93 13.79
CA GLY A 52 30.36 10.91 13.54
C GLY A 52 30.96 12.26 13.15
N GLY A 53 30.12 13.29 13.05
CA GLY A 53 30.57 14.63 12.67
C GLY A 53 30.85 14.79 11.17
N LEU A 54 30.38 13.85 10.34
CA LEU A 54 30.66 13.84 8.89
C LEU A 54 29.60 14.58 8.09
N ASP A 55 28.37 14.69 8.60
CA ASP A 55 27.27 15.38 7.92
C ASP A 55 26.72 16.52 8.76
N SER A 56 26.09 17.49 8.08
CA SER A 56 25.42 18.59 8.75
C SER A 56 24.09 18.14 9.34
N TYR A 57 23.64 18.85 10.37
CA TYR A 57 22.34 18.61 10.99
C TYR A 57 21.19 18.78 9.98
N LEU A 58 21.33 19.76 9.06
CA LEU A 58 20.32 20.00 8.03
C LEU A 58 20.19 18.81 7.07
N GLN A 59 21.29 18.19 6.70
CA GLN A 59 21.27 17.01 5.84
C GLN A 59 20.60 15.83 6.54
N MET A 60 20.86 15.66 7.82
CA MET A 60 20.21 14.62 8.62
C MET A 60 18.70 14.85 8.69
N LEU A 61 18.26 16.08 8.96
CA LEU A 61 16.84 16.43 9.01
C LEU A 61 16.15 16.23 7.69
N ASP A 62 16.81 16.57 6.58
CA ASP A 62 16.25 16.38 5.24
C ASP A 62 16.06 14.90 4.93
N SER A 63 17.04 14.06 5.27
CA SER A 63 16.93 12.60 5.12
C SER A 63 15.79 12.02 5.96
N GLU A 64 15.65 12.46 7.20
CA GLU A 64 14.58 12.01 8.07
C GLU A 64 13.21 12.42 7.55
N ARG A 65 13.12 13.63 7.01
CA ARG A 65 11.87 14.12 6.40
C ARG A 65 11.48 13.28 5.19
N ASN A 66 12.44 12.97 4.32
CA ASN A 66 12.19 12.13 3.14
C ASN A 66 11.77 10.73 3.56
N LEU A 67 12.41 10.17 4.57
CA LEU A 67 12.04 8.88 5.14
C LEU A 67 10.61 8.89 5.68
N PHE A 68 10.26 9.91 6.45
CA PHE A 68 8.91 10.04 7.01
C PHE A 68 7.85 10.09 5.90
N GLN A 69 8.09 10.87 4.84
CA GLN A 69 7.17 10.96 3.72
C GLN A 69 7.01 9.62 3.01
N GLY A 70 8.12 8.88 2.84
CA GLY A 70 8.08 7.56 2.24
C GLY A 70 7.31 6.56 3.09
N GLU A 71 7.54 6.56 4.40
CA GLU A 71 6.83 5.68 5.33
C GLU A 71 5.35 5.99 5.39
N LEU A 72 4.99 7.29 5.34
CA LEU A 72 3.59 7.70 5.32
C LEU A 72 2.89 7.20 4.05
N ALA A 73 3.55 7.33 2.90
CA ALA A 73 3.01 6.82 1.64
C ALA A 73 2.82 5.31 1.69
N LEU A 74 3.81 4.59 2.25
CA LEU A 74 3.71 3.13 2.41
C LEU A 74 2.54 2.75 3.32
N ALA A 75 2.34 3.48 4.41
CA ALA A 75 1.22 3.25 5.32
C ALA A 75 -0.12 3.43 4.61
N ARG A 76 -0.22 4.43 3.73
CA ARG A 76 -1.43 4.65 2.94
C ARG A 76 -1.69 3.49 1.98
N PHE A 77 -0.67 2.97 1.32
CA PHE A 77 -0.83 1.82 0.44
C PHE A 77 -1.21 0.57 1.20
N LYS A 78 -0.67 0.37 2.40
CA LYS A 78 -1.07 -0.75 3.26
C LYS A 78 -2.52 -0.63 3.71
N ARG A 79 -2.97 0.58 4.03
CA ARG A 79 -4.37 0.85 4.35
C ARG A 79 -5.26 0.51 3.16
N ASP A 80 -4.89 0.96 1.96
CA ASP A 80 -5.66 0.71 0.74
C ASP A 80 -5.74 -0.80 0.45
N GLU A 81 -4.66 -1.54 0.73
CA GLU A 81 -4.65 -2.99 0.60
C GLU A 81 -5.66 -3.65 1.55
N ILE A 82 -5.71 -3.19 2.80
CA ILE A 82 -6.67 -3.70 3.78
C ILE A 82 -8.09 -3.40 3.35
N VAL A 83 -8.35 -2.19 2.84
CA VAL A 83 -9.67 -1.81 2.32
C VAL A 83 -10.04 -2.71 1.14
N ALA A 84 -9.09 -3.00 0.26
CA ALA A 84 -9.32 -3.89 -0.89
C ALA A 84 -9.66 -5.31 -0.44
N VAL A 85 -9.01 -5.82 0.61
CA VAL A 85 -9.32 -7.13 1.19
C VAL A 85 -10.73 -7.15 1.74
N VAL A 86 -11.13 -6.10 2.46
CA VAL A 86 -12.48 -6.00 3.04
C VAL A 86 -13.51 -5.94 1.90
N THR A 87 -13.25 -5.17 0.85
CA THR A 87 -14.13 -5.07 -0.31
C THR A 87 -14.30 -6.42 -0.99
N LEU A 88 -13.20 -7.14 -1.19
CA LEU A 88 -13.23 -8.47 -1.77
C LEU A 88 -14.04 -9.44 -0.90
N TYR A 89 -13.82 -9.39 0.40
CA TYR A 89 -14.54 -10.24 1.36
C TYR A 89 -16.05 -9.98 1.32
N ARG A 90 -16.43 -8.70 1.26
CA ARG A 90 -17.85 -8.32 1.15
C ARG A 90 -18.45 -8.81 -0.17
N ALA A 91 -17.72 -8.69 -1.26
CA ALA A 91 -18.21 -9.16 -2.56
C ALA A 91 -18.43 -10.66 -2.54
N LEU A 92 -17.52 -11.42 -1.92
CA LEU A 92 -17.65 -12.87 -1.80
C LEU A 92 -18.81 -13.26 -0.87
N GLY A 93 -18.92 -12.61 0.29
CA GLY A 93 -19.97 -12.90 1.26
C GLY A 93 -21.33 -12.37 0.85
N GLY A 94 -21.37 -11.13 0.35
CA GLY A 94 -22.61 -10.49 -0.07
C GLY A 94 -23.25 -11.12 -1.30
N GLY A 95 -22.43 -11.69 -2.18
CA GLY A 95 -22.92 -12.32 -3.40
C GLY A 95 -23.64 -13.65 -3.17
N TRP A 96 -23.52 -14.23 -1.99
CA TRP A 96 -24.12 -15.52 -1.65
C TRP A 96 -25.40 -15.39 -0.81
N GLN A 97 -25.74 -14.20 -0.42
CA GLN A 97 -26.96 -13.91 0.31
C GLN A 97 -27.96 -13.23 -0.61
#